data_8bc8d17c56983f5a30666e750b2eb276
#
_entry.id   8bc8d17c56983f5a30666e750b2eb276
#
_cell.length_a   1.000
_cell.length_b   1.000
_cell.length_c   1.000
_cell.angle_alpha   90.00
_cell.angle_beta   90.00
_cell.angle_gamma   90.00
#
_symmetry.space_group_name_H-M   'P 1'
#
loop_
_entity.id
_entity.type
_entity.pdbx_description
1 polymer ?
#
loop_
_entity_poly.entity_id
_entity_poly.type
_entity_poly.pdbx_seq_one_letter_code
_entity_poly.pdbx_strand_id
1 'polypeptide(L)'
;MRKFLKVGLCGAAALMMFATGCSGQKSAKDASQAESTAEGETPAETEEYVAEGSITLGEYKGIPVTVTEPTVTDEEVDAQIQQLLNSSAEYLEVDREAQLGDQVNIDYKGMKDGVAFDGGTAEGYDLVLGSNSFIDGFESGLVGAKKGEEVTLNLTFPDPYQNNPDLAGQAVVFEVKVNNVKEKTVPELTDDFVAKVSPEDGTVEKLR
;
A
#
# COMPACT_ATOMS: atom_id res chain seq x y z
N MET A 1 -40.67 -38.47 -4.60
CA MET A 1 -41.83 -38.47 -3.68
C MET A 1 -41.60 -37.43 -2.61
N ARG A 2 -42.48 -36.45 -2.62
CA ARG A 2 -43.16 -35.84 -1.44
C ARG A 2 -42.23 -35.24 -0.39
N LYS A 3 -42.38 -34.07 0.16
CA LYS A 3 -43.33 -32.94 0.12
C LYS A 3 -42.76 -31.89 1.07
N PHE A 4 -42.79 -30.64 0.67
CA PHE A 4 -43.39 -29.48 1.31
C PHE A 4 -43.38 -29.43 2.86
N LEU A 5 -42.88 -28.33 3.44
CA LEU A 5 -43.76 -27.44 4.17
C LEU A 5 -43.15 -26.06 4.41
N LYS A 6 -43.98 -25.11 4.09
CA LYS A 6 -43.93 -23.68 4.27
C LYS A 6 -44.26 -23.28 5.72
N VAL A 7 -44.20 -21.96 5.93
CA VAL A 7 -44.93 -21.12 6.93
C VAL A 7 -43.97 -20.66 8.06
N GLY A 8 -43.84 -19.43 8.39
CA GLY A 8 -44.51 -18.14 8.18
C GLY A 8 -43.92 -17.20 9.20
N LEU A 9 -43.72 -16.01 8.91
CA LEU A 9 -44.48 -14.77 9.03
C LEU A 9 -44.53 -14.15 10.44
N CYS A 10 -44.40 -12.85 10.51
CA CYS A 10 -44.64 -11.85 11.56
C CYS A 10 -43.45 -11.61 12.52
N GLY A 11 -43.04 -10.40 12.79
CA GLY A 11 -43.58 -9.07 12.52
C GLY A 11 -42.97 -8.08 13.50
N ALA A 12 -43.10 -6.82 13.15
CA ALA A 12 -42.98 -5.63 14.01
C ALA A 12 -41.57 -5.10 14.32
N ALA A 13 -41.09 -4.10 13.62
CA ALA A 13 -41.20 -2.68 13.91
C ALA A 13 -40.63 -2.22 15.26
N ALA A 14 -39.48 -1.55 15.19
CA ALA A 14 -39.15 -0.43 16.05
C ALA A 14 -38.20 0.52 15.34
N LEU A 15 -38.74 1.66 15.07
CA LEU A 15 -38.21 2.90 14.59
C LEU A 15 -37.31 3.50 15.67
N MET A 16 -36.05 3.79 15.37
CA MET A 16 -35.31 4.85 16.05
C MET A 16 -34.41 5.56 15.07
N MET A 17 -34.82 6.79 14.78
CA MET A 17 -34.04 7.82 14.14
C MET A 17 -32.85 8.21 15.04
N PHE A 18 -31.66 8.28 14.48
CA PHE A 18 -30.66 9.26 14.87
C PHE A 18 -30.05 9.85 13.60
N ALA A 19 -30.42 11.10 13.39
CA ALA A 19 -29.79 11.99 12.42
C ALA A 19 -28.53 12.58 13.03
N THR A 20 -27.48 12.58 12.29
CA THR A 20 -26.38 13.56 12.24
C THR A 20 -25.56 13.18 11.02
N GLY A 21 -25.53 13.87 9.94
CA GLY A 21 -25.17 15.24 9.64
C GLY A 21 -23.68 15.35 9.44
N CYS A 22 -23.19 15.21 8.16
CA CYS A 22 -21.96 15.88 7.74
C CYS A 22 -21.96 16.00 6.21
N SER A 23 -22.21 17.21 5.77
CA SER A 23 -21.43 18.08 4.90
C SER A 23 -20.88 17.48 3.60
N GLY A 24 -21.54 17.80 2.54
CA GLY A 24 -21.00 17.82 1.17
C GLY A 24 -21.19 19.20 0.58
N GLN A 25 -20.08 19.83 0.31
CA GLN A 25 -19.91 21.13 -0.28
C GLN A 25 -20.36 21.13 -1.74
N LYS A 26 -21.22 22.06 -2.15
CA LYS A 26 -21.21 22.68 -3.50
C LYS A 26 -21.90 24.03 -3.50
N SER A 27 -21.12 24.95 -3.85
CA SER A 27 -21.15 26.21 -4.61
C SER A 27 -22.45 26.60 -5.29
N ALA A 28 -22.70 27.89 -5.19
CA ALA A 28 -23.16 28.90 -6.14
C ALA A 28 -24.61 29.37 -6.05
N LYS A 29 -24.66 30.66 -5.75
CA LYS A 29 -25.45 31.75 -6.37
C LYS A 29 -26.92 31.88 -6.06
N ASP A 30 -27.12 33.06 -5.59
CA ASP A 30 -28.04 34.15 -5.97
C ASP A 30 -29.25 34.41 -5.08
N ALA A 31 -29.17 35.63 -4.58
CA ALA A 31 -30.16 36.69 -4.42
C ALA A 31 -31.43 36.49 -3.61
N SER A 32 -31.58 37.49 -2.76
CA SER A 32 -32.81 38.27 -2.43
C SER A 32 -33.56 37.97 -1.16
N GLN A 33 -33.38 38.91 -0.25
CA GLN A 33 -34.39 39.58 0.60
C GLN A 33 -35.53 38.78 1.23
N ALA A 34 -35.60 38.80 2.54
CA ALA A 34 -36.73 39.41 3.28
C ALA A 34 -36.44 39.43 4.79
N GLU A 35 -36.66 40.57 5.32
CA GLU A 35 -36.86 41.05 6.69
C GLU A 35 -37.62 40.10 7.60
N SER A 36 -37.23 40.00 8.88
CA SER A 36 -38.12 40.27 10.04
C SER A 36 -37.38 40.12 11.36
N THR A 37 -37.16 41.23 11.99
CA THR A 37 -37.27 41.61 13.42
C THR A 37 -37.38 40.54 14.49
N ALA A 38 -36.51 40.56 15.48
CA ALA A 38 -36.75 41.01 16.87
C ALA A 38 -35.59 40.61 17.81
N GLU A 39 -35.06 41.65 18.39
CA GLU A 39 -34.76 41.94 19.79
C GLU A 39 -33.96 40.97 20.66
N GLY A 40 -32.82 41.49 21.09
CA GLY A 40 -32.41 41.41 22.47
C GLY A 40 -31.16 40.57 22.74
N GLU A 41 -30.01 41.20 22.78
CA GLU A 41 -29.12 41.17 23.95
C GLU A 41 -27.73 41.78 23.59
N THR A 42 -27.40 42.79 24.41
CA THR A 42 -26.14 43.46 24.68
C THR A 42 -24.93 43.22 23.77
N PRO A 43 -24.31 44.29 23.31
CA PRO A 43 -23.09 44.22 22.50
C PRO A 43 -21.89 43.92 23.40
N ALA A 44 -21.26 42.79 23.14
CA ALA A 44 -19.88 42.62 23.50
C ALA A 44 -19.05 43.61 22.67
N GLU A 45 -18.31 44.47 23.32
CA GLU A 45 -17.36 45.37 22.71
C GLU A 45 -16.42 44.60 21.80
N THR A 46 -16.64 44.71 20.49
CA THR A 46 -15.66 44.38 19.49
C THR A 46 -14.62 45.48 19.51
N GLU A 47 -13.48 45.23 20.11
CA GLU A 47 -12.31 46.05 19.93
C GLU A 47 -12.00 46.05 18.43
N GLU A 48 -12.29 47.16 17.76
CA GLU A 48 -11.92 47.40 16.37
C GLU A 48 -10.40 47.52 16.32
N TYR A 49 -9.75 46.44 15.93
CA TYR A 49 -8.31 46.42 15.70
C TYR A 49 -8.02 47.25 14.45
N VAL A 50 -7.79 48.51 14.61
CA VAL A 50 -7.32 49.38 13.53
C VAL A 50 -5.86 49.06 13.31
N ALA A 51 -5.59 48.25 12.32
CA ALA A 51 -4.23 47.99 11.84
C ALA A 51 -3.72 49.27 11.16
N GLU A 52 -3.06 50.13 11.92
CA GLU A 52 -2.29 51.23 11.35
C GLU A 52 -0.99 50.67 10.72
N GLY A 53 -1.09 50.19 9.51
CA GLY A 53 0.05 49.74 8.73
C GLY A 53 -0.27 49.80 7.24
N SER A 54 0.44 50.60 6.52
CA SER A 54 0.38 50.61 5.05
C SER A 54 1.15 49.38 4.55
N ILE A 55 0.43 48.41 3.98
CA ILE A 55 1.05 47.29 3.27
C ILE A 55 1.45 47.79 1.86
N THR A 56 2.74 47.99 1.64
CA THR A 56 3.26 48.25 0.32
C THR A 56 3.51 46.93 -0.37
N LEU A 57 2.64 46.60 -1.34
CA LEU A 57 2.85 45.45 -2.22
C LEU A 57 4.06 45.72 -3.11
N GLY A 58 5.09 44.94 -3.05
CA GLY A 58 6.18 44.92 -4.00
C GLY A 58 5.69 44.50 -5.41
N GLU A 59 6.54 44.68 -6.42
CA GLU A 59 6.23 44.19 -7.75
C GLU A 59 6.02 42.68 -7.76
N TYR A 60 4.76 42.25 -7.86
CA TYR A 60 4.37 40.83 -7.91
C TYR A 60 3.91 40.40 -9.33
N LYS A 61 3.81 41.37 -10.25
CA LYS A 61 3.47 41.12 -11.66
C LYS A 61 4.73 41.17 -12.52
N GLY A 62 4.91 40.18 -13.37
CA GLY A 62 6.04 40.13 -14.28
C GLY A 62 7.30 39.49 -13.71
N ILE A 63 7.19 38.69 -12.60
CA ILE A 63 8.29 37.86 -12.14
C ILE A 63 8.56 36.84 -13.24
N PRO A 64 9.75 36.81 -13.87
CA PRO A 64 10.07 35.83 -14.88
C PRO A 64 10.18 34.45 -14.19
N VAL A 65 9.26 33.57 -14.50
CA VAL A 65 9.32 32.17 -14.09
C VAL A 65 9.93 31.39 -15.25
N THR A 66 11.12 30.85 -15.07
CA THR A 66 11.72 29.92 -16.02
C THR A 66 11.06 28.55 -15.78
N VAL A 67 10.16 28.17 -16.66
CA VAL A 67 9.62 26.80 -16.66
C VAL A 67 10.60 25.94 -17.46
N THR A 68 11.29 25.06 -16.77
CA THR A 68 12.07 23.99 -17.42
C THR A 68 11.07 22.94 -17.89
N GLU A 69 10.98 22.72 -19.19
CA GLU A 69 10.17 21.62 -19.72
C GLU A 69 10.77 20.30 -19.19
N PRO A 70 9.95 19.41 -18.63
CA PRO A 70 10.43 18.10 -18.22
C PRO A 70 10.88 17.33 -19.47
N THR A 71 12.15 16.96 -19.50
CA THR A 71 12.70 16.08 -20.55
C THR A 71 12.74 14.66 -19.97
N VAL A 72 12.03 13.75 -20.63
CA VAL A 72 12.10 12.32 -20.32
C VAL A 72 13.22 11.72 -21.14
N THR A 73 14.08 10.96 -20.49
CA THR A 73 15.19 10.25 -21.15
C THR A 73 14.79 8.83 -21.52
N ASP A 74 15.44 8.26 -22.54
CA ASP A 74 15.20 6.86 -22.95
C ASP A 74 15.48 5.87 -21.79
N GLU A 75 16.47 6.20 -20.94
CA GLU A 75 16.78 5.39 -19.75
C GLU A 75 15.64 5.39 -18.74
N GLU A 76 14.97 6.53 -18.55
CA GLU A 76 13.81 6.61 -17.64
C GLU A 76 12.63 5.82 -18.20
N VAL A 77 12.41 5.86 -19.51
CA VAL A 77 11.38 5.05 -20.19
C VAL A 77 11.68 3.57 -20.05
N ASP A 78 12.92 3.15 -20.32
CA ASP A 78 13.34 1.75 -20.18
C ASP A 78 13.19 1.25 -18.73
N ALA A 79 13.51 2.09 -17.74
CA ALA A 79 13.31 1.76 -16.33
C ALA A 79 11.82 1.54 -15.99
N GLN A 80 10.93 2.37 -16.51
CA GLN A 80 9.48 2.19 -16.32
C GLN A 80 8.96 0.92 -17.02
N ILE A 81 9.44 0.63 -18.22
CA ILE A 81 9.11 -0.61 -18.93
C ILE A 81 9.58 -1.83 -18.14
N GLN A 82 10.81 -1.82 -17.60
CA GLN A 82 11.30 -2.91 -16.75
C GLN A 82 10.46 -3.07 -15.47
N GLN A 83 10.03 -1.99 -14.88
CA GLN A 83 9.12 -2.03 -13.72
C GLN A 83 7.77 -2.66 -14.11
N LEU A 84 7.23 -2.31 -15.26
CA LEU A 84 5.97 -2.86 -15.79
C LEU A 84 6.09 -4.37 -16.06
N LEU A 85 7.16 -4.81 -16.69
CA LEU A 85 7.46 -6.23 -16.93
C LEU A 85 7.59 -7.01 -15.63
N ASN A 86 8.32 -6.44 -14.65
CA ASN A 86 8.50 -7.04 -13.34
C ASN A 86 7.20 -7.16 -12.54
N SER A 87 6.30 -6.18 -12.63
CA SER A 87 5.00 -6.22 -11.97
C SER A 87 4.01 -7.19 -12.64
N SER A 88 4.25 -7.50 -13.91
CA SER A 88 3.46 -8.45 -14.69
C SER A 88 4.07 -9.85 -14.72
N ALA A 89 5.11 -10.10 -13.93
CA ALA A 89 5.75 -11.41 -13.85
C ALA A 89 4.79 -12.46 -13.28
N GLU A 90 4.82 -13.64 -13.87
CA GLU A 90 4.09 -14.81 -13.40
C GLU A 90 5.01 -15.67 -12.53
N TYR A 91 4.43 -16.32 -11.52
CA TYR A 91 5.14 -17.23 -10.63
C TYR A 91 4.69 -18.66 -10.90
N LEU A 92 5.57 -19.45 -11.49
CA LEU A 92 5.30 -20.85 -11.85
C LEU A 92 5.92 -21.79 -10.81
N GLU A 93 5.13 -22.76 -10.34
CA GLU A 93 5.61 -23.80 -9.43
C GLU A 93 6.72 -24.61 -10.08
N VAL A 94 7.82 -24.80 -9.33
CA VAL A 94 8.98 -25.58 -9.78
C VAL A 94 9.43 -26.57 -8.72
N ASP A 95 9.91 -27.71 -9.19
CA ASP A 95 10.36 -28.82 -8.34
C ASP A 95 11.89 -28.85 -8.27
N ARG A 96 12.50 -27.69 -7.96
CA ARG A 96 13.94 -27.50 -7.80
C ARG A 96 14.26 -26.77 -6.51
N GLU A 97 15.54 -26.67 -6.19
CA GLU A 97 16.04 -25.82 -5.10
C GLU A 97 15.71 -24.35 -5.37
N ALA A 98 15.31 -23.65 -4.30
CA ALA A 98 15.00 -22.22 -4.35
C ALA A 98 16.25 -21.39 -4.68
N GLN A 99 16.11 -20.43 -5.57
CA GLN A 99 17.16 -19.52 -6.02
C GLN A 99 16.78 -18.06 -5.71
N LEU A 100 17.77 -17.18 -5.77
CA LEU A 100 17.52 -15.74 -5.68
C LEU A 100 16.57 -15.30 -6.80
N GLY A 101 15.55 -14.53 -6.46
CA GLY A 101 14.49 -14.10 -7.37
C GLY A 101 13.26 -14.98 -7.38
N ASP A 102 13.33 -16.20 -6.87
CA ASP A 102 12.17 -17.07 -6.72
C ASP A 102 11.25 -16.58 -5.60
N GLN A 103 9.97 -16.90 -5.73
CA GLN A 103 9.01 -16.75 -4.66
C GLN A 103 8.86 -18.08 -3.91
N VAL A 104 9.10 -18.08 -2.61
CA VAL A 104 8.88 -19.24 -1.75
C VAL A 104 7.65 -19.00 -0.87
N ASN A 105 6.76 -19.99 -0.79
CA ASN A 105 5.68 -19.99 0.18
C ASN A 105 6.16 -20.70 1.43
N ILE A 106 6.16 -20.00 2.55
CA ILE A 106 6.75 -20.48 3.80
C ILE A 106 5.80 -20.36 4.98
N ASP A 107 5.97 -21.28 5.92
CA ASP A 107 5.50 -21.11 7.30
C ASP A 107 6.73 -20.84 8.14
N TYR A 108 6.70 -19.84 8.99
CA TYR A 108 7.83 -19.53 9.85
C TYR A 108 7.41 -19.24 11.28
N LYS A 109 8.31 -19.59 12.21
CA LYS A 109 8.15 -19.35 13.65
C LYS A 109 9.47 -18.84 14.22
N GLY A 110 9.48 -17.58 14.62
CA GLY A 110 10.60 -16.93 15.29
C GLY A 110 10.54 -17.11 16.80
N MET A 111 11.66 -17.47 17.38
CA MET A 111 11.81 -17.69 18.82
C MET A 111 13.03 -16.93 19.34
N LYS A 112 12.88 -16.29 20.50
CA LYS A 112 13.95 -15.74 21.30
C LYS A 112 14.03 -16.53 22.60
N ASP A 113 15.20 -17.06 22.92
CA ASP A 113 15.40 -17.90 24.12
C ASP A 113 14.39 -19.07 24.23
N GLY A 114 13.99 -19.63 23.08
CA GLY A 114 13.00 -20.71 22.99
C GLY A 114 11.52 -20.28 23.13
N VAL A 115 11.25 -18.99 23.26
CA VAL A 115 9.88 -18.44 23.35
C VAL A 115 9.54 -17.71 22.08
N ALA A 116 8.41 -18.03 21.46
CA ALA A 116 7.90 -17.32 20.28
C ALA A 116 7.59 -15.85 20.64
N PHE A 117 7.95 -14.92 19.77
CA PHE A 117 7.67 -13.50 19.94
C PHE A 117 6.60 -13.01 18.98
N ASP A 118 5.93 -11.92 19.36
CA ASP A 118 4.87 -11.32 18.56
C ASP A 118 5.40 -10.83 17.21
N GLY A 119 4.66 -11.15 16.13
CA GLY A 119 5.05 -10.84 14.76
C GLY A 119 6.12 -11.79 14.18
N GLY A 120 6.63 -12.73 14.97
CA GLY A 120 7.62 -13.73 14.52
C GLY A 120 7.03 -14.97 13.89
N THR A 121 5.70 -15.12 13.79
CA THR A 121 5.06 -16.33 13.28
C THR A 121 4.04 -16.01 12.20
N ALA A 122 4.12 -16.72 11.07
CA ALA A 122 3.09 -16.70 10.03
C ALA A 122 3.07 -18.03 9.28
N GLU A 123 1.94 -18.33 8.67
CA GLU A 123 1.72 -19.50 7.82
C GLU A 123 1.34 -19.05 6.40
N GLY A 124 1.84 -19.76 5.40
CA GLY A 124 1.52 -19.51 3.99
C GLY A 124 2.02 -18.17 3.47
N TYR A 125 3.11 -17.63 4.03
CA TYR A 125 3.66 -16.36 3.60
C TYR A 125 4.44 -16.51 2.29
N ASP A 126 4.11 -15.69 1.31
CA ASP A 126 4.82 -15.63 0.02
C ASP A 126 5.98 -14.64 0.11
N LEU A 127 7.21 -15.14 0.06
CA LEU A 127 8.45 -14.37 0.14
C LEU A 127 9.23 -14.49 -1.15
N VAL A 128 9.66 -13.36 -1.71
CA VAL A 128 10.58 -13.32 -2.84
C VAL A 128 12.02 -13.27 -2.30
N LEU A 129 12.82 -14.26 -2.63
CA LEU A 129 14.22 -14.33 -2.18
C LEU A 129 15.07 -13.24 -2.83
N GLY A 130 15.70 -12.41 -2.03
CA GLY A 130 16.47 -11.24 -2.46
C GLY A 130 15.68 -9.93 -2.45
N SER A 131 14.45 -9.93 -1.94
CA SER A 131 13.64 -8.71 -1.79
C SER A 131 14.08 -7.82 -0.63
N ASN A 132 14.90 -8.33 0.27
CA ASN A 132 15.30 -7.68 1.54
C ASN A 132 14.11 -7.28 2.43
N SER A 133 13.03 -8.07 2.38
CA SER A 133 11.82 -7.86 3.19
C SER A 133 11.97 -8.38 4.61
N PHE A 134 12.93 -9.28 4.83
CA PHE A 134 13.25 -9.87 6.13
C PHE A 134 14.61 -9.38 6.64
N ILE A 135 14.95 -9.77 7.86
CA ILE A 135 16.24 -9.47 8.45
C ILE A 135 17.38 -10.19 7.72
N ASP A 136 18.57 -9.60 7.78
CA ASP A 136 19.74 -10.15 7.11
C ASP A 136 19.99 -11.62 7.48
N GLY A 137 20.26 -12.42 6.45
CA GLY A 137 20.47 -13.85 6.61
C GLY A 137 19.24 -14.73 6.45
N PHE A 138 18.03 -14.18 6.60
CA PHE A 138 16.79 -14.96 6.49
C PHE A 138 16.56 -15.49 5.07
N GLU A 139 16.53 -14.58 4.09
CA GLU A 139 16.29 -14.93 2.69
C GLU A 139 17.46 -15.76 2.11
N SER A 140 18.70 -15.39 2.43
CA SER A 140 19.87 -16.13 1.98
C SER A 140 19.98 -17.54 2.59
N GLY A 141 19.46 -17.73 3.80
CA GLY A 141 19.41 -19.04 4.44
C GLY A 141 18.36 -19.99 3.85
N LEU A 142 17.43 -19.47 3.04
CA LEU A 142 16.42 -20.27 2.33
C LEU A 142 16.84 -20.58 0.89
N VAL A 143 17.91 -19.97 0.39
CA VAL A 143 18.48 -20.32 -0.92
C VAL A 143 19.01 -21.75 -0.87
N GLY A 144 18.58 -22.59 -1.82
CA GLY A 144 18.92 -24.01 -1.89
C GLY A 144 17.91 -24.92 -1.20
N ALA A 145 16.94 -24.38 -0.46
CA ALA A 145 15.89 -25.17 0.17
C ALA A 145 14.88 -25.69 -0.88
N LYS A 146 14.30 -26.84 -0.59
CA LYS A 146 13.33 -27.54 -1.45
C LYS A 146 11.93 -27.45 -0.86
N LYS A 147 10.95 -27.67 -1.71
CA LYS A 147 9.56 -27.86 -1.30
C LYS A 147 9.45 -28.95 -0.22
N GLY A 148 8.78 -28.63 0.89
CA GLY A 148 8.57 -29.51 2.03
C GLY A 148 9.72 -29.58 3.03
N GLU A 149 10.81 -28.85 2.78
CA GLU A 149 11.98 -28.81 3.66
C GLU A 149 11.75 -27.90 4.86
N GLU A 150 12.26 -28.29 6.01
CA GLU A 150 12.29 -27.50 7.23
C GLU A 150 13.72 -26.99 7.47
N VAL A 151 13.87 -25.68 7.55
CA VAL A 151 15.15 -25.00 7.72
C VAL A 151 15.16 -24.26 9.04
N THR A 152 16.23 -24.43 9.83
CA THR A 152 16.43 -23.64 11.06
C THR A 152 17.45 -22.57 10.81
N LEU A 153 17.06 -21.31 10.99
CA LEU A 153 17.91 -20.13 10.79
C LEU A 153 18.25 -19.50 12.13
N ASN A 154 19.55 -19.34 12.40
CA ASN A 154 20.03 -18.61 13.56
C ASN A 154 20.44 -17.22 13.11
N LEU A 155 19.67 -16.22 13.50
CA LEU A 155 19.80 -14.85 13.01
C LEU A 155 19.92 -13.85 14.16
N THR A 156 20.34 -12.64 13.84
CA THR A 156 20.40 -11.54 14.79
C THR A 156 19.67 -10.34 14.20
N PHE A 157 18.76 -9.75 14.98
CA PHE A 157 18.12 -8.52 14.55
C PHE A 157 19.13 -7.38 14.41
N PRO A 158 18.95 -6.49 13.43
CA PRO A 158 19.80 -5.31 13.30
C PRO A 158 19.67 -4.40 14.52
N ASP A 159 20.71 -3.62 14.78
CA ASP A 159 20.69 -2.58 15.80
C ASP A 159 21.07 -1.24 15.14
N PRO A 160 20.15 -0.26 15.10
CA PRO A 160 18.80 -0.25 15.69
C PRO A 160 17.75 -1.02 14.87
N TYR A 161 16.76 -1.63 15.55
CA TYR A 161 15.59 -2.21 14.92
C TYR A 161 14.34 -1.38 15.27
N GLN A 162 13.90 -0.55 14.32
CA GLN A 162 12.85 0.45 14.55
C GLN A 162 11.46 -0.15 14.78
N ASN A 163 11.17 -1.32 14.18
CA ASN A 163 9.85 -1.96 14.30
C ASN A 163 9.60 -2.53 15.70
N ASN A 164 10.66 -2.99 16.37
CA ASN A 164 10.59 -3.47 17.74
C ASN A 164 11.95 -3.29 18.44
N PRO A 165 12.13 -2.20 19.20
CA PRO A 165 13.40 -1.90 19.88
C PRO A 165 13.87 -2.96 20.87
N ASP A 166 12.93 -3.76 21.43
CA ASP A 166 13.25 -4.83 22.39
C ASP A 166 13.94 -6.04 21.73
N LEU A 167 13.85 -6.13 20.42
CA LEU A 167 14.52 -7.15 19.61
C LEU A 167 15.83 -6.66 18.99
N ALA A 168 16.15 -5.37 19.07
CA ALA A 168 17.38 -4.81 18.50
C ALA A 168 18.62 -5.54 19.03
N GLY A 169 19.47 -6.01 18.11
CA GLY A 169 20.69 -6.76 18.43
C GLY A 169 20.47 -8.14 19.08
N GLN A 170 19.24 -8.63 19.17
CA GLN A 170 18.94 -9.91 19.81
C GLN A 170 19.12 -11.08 18.84
N ALA A 171 19.73 -12.15 19.35
CA ALA A 171 19.82 -13.41 18.65
C ALA A 171 18.48 -14.15 18.73
N VAL A 172 18.04 -14.65 17.57
CA VAL A 172 16.78 -15.36 17.41
C VAL A 172 16.93 -16.59 16.54
N VAL A 173 16.05 -17.53 16.72
CA VAL A 173 15.98 -18.75 15.91
C VAL A 173 14.66 -18.75 15.16
N PHE A 174 14.74 -18.92 13.85
CA PHE A 174 13.55 -19.13 13.01
C PHE A 174 13.50 -20.59 12.55
N GLU A 175 12.40 -21.22 12.82
CA GLU A 175 12.01 -22.49 12.21
C GLU A 175 11.16 -22.15 11.00
N VAL A 176 11.60 -22.53 9.83
CA VAL A 176 10.95 -22.19 8.55
C VAL A 176 10.67 -23.47 7.78
N LYS A 177 9.43 -23.64 7.36
CA LYS A 177 9.01 -24.72 6.47
C LYS A 177 8.70 -24.16 5.10
N VAL A 178 9.33 -24.71 4.07
CA VAL A 178 9.09 -24.33 2.68
C VAL A 178 7.92 -25.14 2.12
N ASN A 179 6.79 -24.52 1.91
CA ASN A 179 5.59 -25.17 1.39
C ASN A 179 5.66 -25.34 -0.12
N ASN A 180 6.21 -24.31 -0.81
CA ASN A 180 6.30 -24.30 -2.26
C ASN A 180 7.40 -23.37 -2.76
N VAL A 181 7.95 -23.69 -3.93
CA VAL A 181 8.93 -22.86 -4.65
C VAL A 181 8.33 -22.48 -6.00
N LYS A 182 8.35 -21.20 -6.33
CA LYS A 182 7.83 -20.67 -7.59
C LYS A 182 8.91 -19.83 -8.27
N GLU A 183 9.18 -20.13 -9.52
CA GLU A 183 10.09 -19.35 -10.35
C GLU A 183 9.40 -18.11 -10.91
N LYS A 184 10.06 -16.96 -10.81
CA LYS A 184 9.59 -15.72 -11.41
C LYS A 184 9.87 -15.72 -12.90
N THR A 185 8.83 -15.77 -13.72
CA THR A 185 8.91 -15.65 -15.16
C THR A 185 8.49 -14.26 -15.57
N VAL A 186 9.45 -13.46 -16.05
CA VAL A 186 9.19 -12.11 -16.55
C VAL A 186 8.78 -12.23 -18.02
N PRO A 187 7.62 -11.70 -18.43
CA PRO A 187 7.19 -11.73 -19.83
C PRO A 187 8.13 -10.91 -20.72
N GLU A 188 8.25 -11.31 -21.98
CA GLU A 188 8.97 -10.51 -22.96
C GLU A 188 8.16 -9.29 -23.38
N LEU A 189 8.86 -8.18 -23.66
CA LEU A 189 8.24 -6.96 -24.17
C LEU A 189 7.83 -7.16 -25.64
N THR A 190 6.58 -7.49 -25.85
CA THR A 190 5.97 -7.69 -27.16
C THR A 190 4.74 -6.82 -27.33
N ASP A 191 4.31 -6.58 -28.57
CA ASP A 191 3.07 -5.83 -28.85
C ASP A 191 1.85 -6.51 -28.19
N ASP A 192 1.81 -7.85 -28.18
CA ASP A 192 0.76 -8.61 -27.51
C ASP A 192 0.72 -8.37 -25.98
N PHE A 193 1.89 -8.25 -25.37
CA PHE A 193 2.01 -7.88 -23.97
C PHE A 193 1.53 -6.45 -23.74
N VAL A 194 1.99 -5.49 -24.56
CA VAL A 194 1.58 -4.08 -24.45
C VAL A 194 0.07 -3.94 -24.63
N ALA A 195 -0.53 -4.62 -25.59
CA ALA A 195 -1.98 -4.61 -25.80
C ALA A 195 -2.78 -5.11 -24.59
N LYS A 196 -2.20 -5.99 -23.74
CA LYS A 196 -2.83 -6.48 -22.51
C LYS A 196 -2.73 -5.46 -21.35
N VAL A 197 -1.57 -4.83 -21.18
CA VAL A 197 -1.28 -3.96 -20.03
C VAL A 197 -1.61 -2.51 -20.31
N SER A 198 -1.48 -2.06 -21.54
CA SER A 198 -1.82 -0.71 -22.01
C SER A 198 -2.57 -0.79 -23.37
N PRO A 199 -3.87 -1.09 -23.32
CA PRO A 199 -4.68 -1.21 -24.55
C PRO A 199 -4.72 0.07 -25.42
N GLU A 200 -4.45 1.22 -24.81
CA GLU A 200 -4.44 2.52 -25.49
C GLU A 200 -3.20 2.66 -26.39
N ASP A 201 -2.06 2.14 -25.97
CA ASP A 201 -0.82 2.17 -26.74
C ASP A 201 -0.77 1.03 -27.76
N GLY A 202 -1.09 -0.20 -27.32
CA GLY A 202 -1.27 -1.37 -28.17
C GLY A 202 0.01 -1.90 -28.84
N THR A 203 1.10 -1.12 -28.86
CA THR A 203 2.40 -1.52 -29.43
C THR A 203 3.55 -0.99 -28.60
N VAL A 204 4.69 -1.68 -28.65
CA VAL A 204 5.94 -1.28 -27.98
C VAL A 204 6.40 0.11 -28.40
N GLU A 205 6.23 0.44 -29.69
CA GLU A 205 6.64 1.75 -30.25
C GLU A 205 5.86 2.91 -29.66
N LYS A 206 4.57 2.72 -29.35
CA LYS A 206 3.74 3.78 -28.72
C LYS A 206 3.91 3.85 -27.21
N LEU A 207 4.29 2.77 -26.59
CA LEU A 207 4.56 2.71 -25.16
C LEU A 207 5.86 3.45 -24.79
N ARG A 208 6.80 3.58 -25.73
CA ARG A 208 8.05 4.33 -25.61
C ARG A 208 7.84 5.80 -25.94
#